data_e26561ef90e8e3bebc20ba5b60367c9c
#
_entry.id   e26561ef90e8e3bebc20ba5b60367c9c
#
_cell.length_a   1.000
_cell.length_b   1.000
_cell.length_c   1.000
_cell.angle_alpha   90.00
_cell.angle_beta   90.00
_cell.angle_gamma   90.00
#
_symmetry.space_group_name_H-M   'P 1'
#
loop_
_entity.id
_entity.type
_entity.pdbx_description
1 polymer ?
#
loop_
_entity_poly.entity_id
_entity_poly.type
_entity_poly.pdbx_seq_one_letter_code
_entity_poly.pdbx_strand_id
1 'polypeptide(L)'
;MKLFKRTLALTLSAAMVLGLLSGCGSDVSANVLNVYNWGEYIDTDLLDRFEQETGIKVIYNTFDSNENLYSRIQTTSYDVIIPSDYAISRFIDEDMLQPLNFDNIPNMKYIDEKYTHLDFDPEQKYSVPYTWGVVGIVYNTKYVDEADTGSWDLLWNPKYANRTAMFNNSRDALGIALMYLGYSLNTTDKDELREAADLIIAGQPVYQGIWMDQILEKLPAEEIVAAPYYNGDAVTMIDENPDLAFYVPKEGTNLFVDAMCIPKNAKNVEGAEKFINFMCSTEAAMANWEYIGYSSPHTGVYEQLDEETRNDPLYFPDTSAYPTEAYTNLPNDISQYYNDLWVDILT
;
A
#
# COMPACT_ATOMS: atom_id res chain seq x y z
N MET A 1 -1.74 22.52 -76.48
CA MET A 1 -2.75 21.69 -75.81
C MET A 1 -2.20 20.69 -74.79
N LYS A 2 -0.87 20.52 -74.60
CA LYS A 2 -0.28 19.59 -73.62
C LYS A 2 0.19 20.28 -72.31
N LEU A 3 0.31 21.59 -72.22
CA LEU A 3 0.72 22.33 -71.02
C LEU A 3 -0.45 22.58 -70.02
N PHE A 4 -1.68 22.70 -70.53
CA PHE A 4 -2.87 23.00 -69.70
C PHE A 4 -3.36 21.80 -68.88
N LYS A 5 -3.01 20.56 -69.28
CA LYS A 5 -3.38 19.33 -68.57
C LYS A 5 -2.45 18.98 -67.41
N ARG A 6 -1.23 19.56 -67.37
CA ARG A 6 -0.27 19.32 -66.26
C ARG A 6 -0.47 20.24 -65.06
N THR A 7 -0.99 21.45 -65.28
CA THR A 7 -1.28 22.42 -64.18
C THR A 7 -2.57 22.04 -63.43
N LEU A 8 -3.54 21.43 -64.08
CA LEU A 8 -4.80 21.02 -63.42
C LEU A 8 -4.62 19.73 -62.53
N ALA A 9 -3.66 18.87 -62.89
CA ALA A 9 -3.35 17.67 -62.10
C ALA A 9 -2.54 17.99 -60.82
N LEU A 10 -1.74 19.04 -60.84
CA LEU A 10 -0.96 19.47 -59.66
C LEU A 10 -1.79 20.24 -58.62
N THR A 11 -2.84 20.96 -59.04
CA THR A 11 -3.74 21.69 -58.11
C THR A 11 -4.75 20.72 -57.42
N LEU A 12 -5.16 19.61 -58.05
CA LEU A 12 -5.99 18.64 -57.39
C LEU A 12 -5.23 17.74 -56.42
N SER A 13 -3.92 17.51 -56.63
CA SER A 13 -3.08 16.73 -55.73
C SER A 13 -2.72 17.52 -54.46
N ALA A 14 -2.59 18.86 -54.57
CA ALA A 14 -2.33 19.75 -53.44
C ALA A 14 -3.58 19.89 -52.51
N ALA A 15 -4.78 19.87 -53.07
CA ALA A 15 -6.02 19.95 -52.32
C ALA A 15 -6.36 18.64 -51.55
N MET A 16 -5.90 17.47 -52.03
CA MET A 16 -6.07 16.19 -51.31
C MET A 16 -5.07 15.98 -50.21
N VAL A 17 -3.89 16.62 -50.25
CA VAL A 17 -2.88 16.51 -49.15
C VAL A 17 -3.23 17.45 -48.01
N LEU A 18 -3.91 18.58 -48.23
CA LEU A 18 -4.40 19.45 -47.16
C LEU A 18 -5.67 18.94 -46.45
N GLY A 19 -6.42 18.01 -47.05
CA GLY A 19 -7.60 17.40 -46.43
C GLY A 19 -7.29 16.24 -45.48
N LEU A 20 -6.06 15.72 -45.48
CA LEU A 20 -5.62 14.60 -44.60
C LEU A 20 -4.88 15.05 -43.32
N LEU A 21 -4.69 16.37 -43.17
CA LEU A 21 -4.04 16.95 -41.97
C LEU A 21 -5.04 17.58 -40.99
N SER A 22 -6.36 17.46 -41.24
CA SER A 22 -7.41 17.96 -40.33
C SER A 22 -8.12 16.81 -39.59
N GLY A 23 -7.48 15.64 -39.46
CA GLY A 23 -8.03 14.48 -38.80
C GLY A 23 -7.20 14.14 -37.56
N CYS A 24 -7.80 14.34 -36.37
CA CYS A 24 -7.44 13.83 -35.08
C CYS A 24 -6.12 14.36 -34.48
N GLY A 25 -6.17 15.54 -33.95
CA GLY A 25 -5.54 15.80 -32.67
C GLY A 25 -6.37 15.15 -31.56
N SER A 26 -6.46 13.81 -31.54
CA SER A 26 -6.84 13.12 -30.32
C SER A 26 -5.66 13.34 -29.38
N ASP A 27 -5.93 13.98 -28.24
CA ASP A 27 -4.95 14.12 -27.17
C ASP A 27 -4.38 12.75 -26.86
N VAL A 28 -3.13 12.53 -27.25
CA VAL A 28 -2.41 11.26 -26.97
C VAL A 28 -2.37 10.99 -25.47
N SER A 29 -2.49 12.05 -24.65
CA SER A 29 -2.60 11.96 -23.20
C SER A 29 -3.90 11.31 -22.69
N ALA A 30 -5.01 11.44 -23.41
CA ALA A 30 -6.30 10.87 -23.00
C ALA A 30 -6.36 9.34 -23.12
N ASN A 31 -5.45 8.73 -23.90
CA ASN A 31 -5.40 7.29 -24.14
C ASN A 31 -4.27 6.58 -23.35
N VAL A 32 -3.62 7.27 -22.44
CA VAL A 32 -2.55 6.70 -21.59
C VAL A 32 -2.84 7.05 -20.14
N LEU A 33 -2.67 6.07 -19.27
CA LEU A 33 -2.80 6.19 -17.83
C LEU A 33 -1.49 5.76 -17.17
N ASN A 34 -0.91 6.62 -16.34
CA ASN A 34 0.31 6.32 -15.60
C ASN A 34 -0.07 5.93 -14.17
N VAL A 35 0.12 4.66 -13.81
CA VAL A 35 -0.14 4.12 -12.48
C VAL A 35 1.18 3.90 -11.75
N TYR A 36 1.23 4.28 -10.48
CA TYR A 36 2.40 4.11 -9.61
C TYR A 36 1.98 3.44 -8.32
N ASN A 37 2.41 2.20 -8.12
CA ASN A 37 1.98 1.32 -7.05
C ASN A 37 3.19 0.67 -6.35
N TRP A 38 2.95 -0.12 -5.33
CA TRP A 38 3.94 -0.99 -4.72
C TRP A 38 4.35 -2.12 -5.68
N GLY A 39 5.50 -2.75 -5.42
CA GLY A 39 5.89 -3.99 -6.09
C GLY A 39 4.95 -5.15 -5.73
N GLU A 40 4.68 -6.07 -6.66
CA GLU A 40 3.86 -7.28 -6.47
C GLU A 40 2.48 -7.00 -5.81
N TYR A 41 1.86 -5.86 -6.12
CA TYR A 41 0.66 -5.37 -5.42
C TYR A 41 -0.54 -5.17 -6.34
N ILE A 42 -0.52 -5.76 -7.52
CA ILE A 42 -1.63 -5.84 -8.46
C ILE A 42 -1.48 -7.07 -9.37
N ASP A 43 -2.58 -7.74 -9.63
CA ASP A 43 -2.64 -8.70 -10.74
C ASP A 43 -2.51 -7.96 -12.08
N THR A 44 -1.40 -8.15 -12.76
CA THR A 44 -1.09 -7.45 -14.02
C THR A 44 -2.04 -7.79 -15.16
N ASP A 45 -2.73 -8.93 -15.13
CA ASP A 45 -3.76 -9.28 -16.11
C ASP A 45 -4.95 -8.30 -16.06
N LEU A 46 -5.19 -7.66 -14.90
CA LEU A 46 -6.20 -6.60 -14.75
C LEU A 46 -5.85 -5.33 -15.54
N LEU A 47 -4.57 -5.04 -15.73
CA LEU A 47 -4.13 -3.91 -16.55
C LEU A 47 -4.50 -4.14 -18.02
N ASP A 48 -4.22 -5.33 -18.54
CA ASP A 48 -4.57 -5.72 -19.90
C ASP A 48 -6.10 -5.74 -20.10
N ARG A 49 -6.85 -6.21 -19.10
CA ARG A 49 -8.30 -6.21 -19.11
C ARG A 49 -8.86 -4.78 -19.12
N PHE A 50 -8.34 -3.89 -18.30
CA PHE A 50 -8.73 -2.48 -18.30
C PHE A 50 -8.46 -1.81 -19.66
N GLU A 51 -7.28 -2.09 -20.28
CA GLU A 51 -6.96 -1.60 -21.63
C GLU A 51 -7.94 -2.10 -22.67
N GLN A 52 -8.34 -3.38 -22.61
CA GLN A 52 -9.32 -3.98 -23.54
C GLN A 52 -10.71 -3.37 -23.39
N GLU A 53 -11.15 -3.11 -22.16
CA GLU A 53 -12.48 -2.58 -21.87
C GLU A 53 -12.62 -1.09 -22.19
N THR A 54 -11.55 -0.31 -22.00
CA THR A 54 -11.60 1.15 -22.08
C THR A 54 -10.87 1.76 -23.26
N GLY A 55 -9.93 1.03 -23.86
CA GLY A 55 -9.00 1.54 -24.87
C GLY A 55 -7.93 2.46 -24.30
N ILE A 56 -7.79 2.57 -22.95
CA ILE A 56 -6.79 3.39 -22.27
C ILE A 56 -5.60 2.50 -21.94
N LYS A 57 -4.43 2.81 -22.52
CA LYS A 57 -3.19 2.08 -22.27
C LYS A 57 -2.64 2.42 -20.87
N VAL A 58 -2.34 1.39 -20.05
CA VAL A 58 -1.73 1.57 -18.74
C VAL A 58 -0.20 1.50 -18.82
N ILE A 59 0.47 2.50 -18.26
CA ILE A 59 1.90 2.48 -17.97
C ILE A 59 2.05 2.29 -16.47
N TYR A 60 2.43 1.08 -16.08
CA TYR A 60 2.55 0.69 -14.69
C TYR A 60 4.02 0.79 -14.23
N ASN A 61 4.23 1.45 -13.08
CA ASN A 61 5.51 1.59 -12.42
C ASN A 61 5.36 1.25 -10.95
N THR A 62 6.47 0.88 -10.30
CA THR A 62 6.46 0.50 -8.88
C THR A 62 7.41 1.35 -8.05
N PHE A 63 7.09 1.49 -6.77
CA PHE A 63 7.94 2.08 -5.73
C PHE A 63 8.08 1.10 -4.57
N ASP A 64 9.06 1.33 -3.73
CA ASP A 64 9.43 0.50 -2.57
C ASP A 64 9.21 1.19 -1.21
N SER A 65 8.89 2.50 -1.22
CA SER A 65 8.58 3.26 -0.01
C SER A 65 7.73 4.50 -0.32
N ASN A 66 6.92 4.94 0.66
CA ASN A 66 6.16 6.18 0.55
C ASN A 66 7.07 7.41 0.40
N GLU A 67 8.28 7.38 0.92
CA GLU A 67 9.31 8.43 0.78
C GLU A 67 9.79 8.54 -0.68
N ASN A 68 9.99 7.39 -1.34
CA ASN A 68 10.32 7.34 -2.77
C ASN A 68 9.15 7.83 -3.62
N LEU A 69 7.93 7.38 -3.31
CA LEU A 69 6.71 7.88 -3.93
C LEU A 69 6.61 9.41 -3.78
N TYR A 70 6.74 9.94 -2.54
CA TYR A 70 6.69 11.38 -2.27
C TYR A 70 7.68 12.18 -3.12
N SER A 71 8.94 11.74 -3.15
CA SER A 71 9.99 12.40 -3.91
C SER A 71 9.71 12.37 -5.43
N ARG A 72 9.15 11.25 -5.90
CA ARG A 72 8.93 11.01 -7.33
C ARG A 72 7.77 11.82 -7.90
N ILE A 73 6.64 11.90 -7.18
CA ILE A 73 5.45 12.63 -7.65
C ILE A 73 5.65 14.16 -7.72
N GLN A 74 6.68 14.70 -7.05
CA GLN A 74 7.05 16.12 -7.17
C GLN A 74 7.66 16.45 -8.54
N THR A 75 8.29 15.49 -9.19
CA THR A 75 9.04 15.68 -10.44
C THR A 75 8.44 14.95 -11.63
N THR A 76 7.61 13.94 -11.38
CA THR A 76 7.00 13.10 -12.41
C THR A 76 5.48 13.10 -12.22
N SER A 77 4.75 13.21 -13.35
CA SER A 77 3.30 13.14 -13.34
C SER A 77 2.85 11.69 -13.42
N TYR A 78 2.03 11.27 -12.46
CA TYR A 78 1.26 10.04 -12.47
C TYR A 78 -0.23 10.38 -12.45
N ASP A 79 -1.07 9.44 -12.88
CA ASP A 79 -2.52 9.64 -12.92
C ASP A 79 -3.21 8.94 -11.75
N VAL A 80 -2.69 7.77 -11.35
CA VAL A 80 -3.11 7.05 -10.14
C VAL A 80 -1.88 6.70 -9.32
N ILE A 81 -1.96 6.90 -8.01
CA ILE A 81 -0.97 6.42 -7.02
C ILE A 81 -1.69 5.64 -5.93
N ILE A 82 -0.99 4.68 -5.32
CA ILE A 82 -1.56 3.84 -4.24
C ILE A 82 -0.67 3.93 -2.99
N PRO A 83 -0.70 5.06 -2.27
CA PRO A 83 0.04 5.26 -1.03
C PRO A 83 -0.63 4.65 0.18
N SER A 84 0.13 4.51 1.27
CA SER A 84 -0.41 4.19 2.59
C SER A 84 -1.00 5.42 3.29
N ASP A 85 -1.80 5.19 4.31
CA ASP A 85 -2.55 6.12 5.12
C ASP A 85 -1.78 7.41 5.51
N TYR A 86 -0.63 7.30 6.17
CA TYR A 86 0.15 8.47 6.60
C TYR A 86 0.68 9.32 5.43
N ALA A 87 0.98 8.67 4.30
CA ALA A 87 1.41 9.38 3.11
C ALA A 87 0.23 10.10 2.45
N ILE A 88 -0.97 9.49 2.45
CA ILE A 88 -2.21 10.15 2.01
C ILE A 88 -2.47 11.39 2.85
N SER A 89 -2.43 11.27 4.18
CA SER A 89 -2.59 12.39 5.11
C SER A 89 -1.62 13.53 4.77
N ARG A 90 -0.33 13.21 4.59
CA ARG A 90 0.68 14.18 4.17
C ARG A 90 0.39 14.83 2.82
N PHE A 91 -0.01 14.04 1.83
CA PHE A 91 -0.31 14.56 0.49
C PHE A 91 -1.54 15.48 0.49
N ILE A 92 -2.53 15.23 1.36
CA ILE A 92 -3.68 16.11 1.57
C ILE A 92 -3.21 17.42 2.22
N ASP A 93 -2.44 17.36 3.29
CA ASP A 93 -1.92 18.53 4.01
C ASP A 93 -1.07 19.44 3.11
N GLU A 94 -0.30 18.85 2.19
CA GLU A 94 0.56 19.57 1.24
C GLU A 94 -0.15 19.93 -0.08
N ASP A 95 -1.47 19.74 -0.21
CA ASP A 95 -2.28 20.02 -1.43
C ASP A 95 -1.72 19.30 -2.68
N MET A 96 -1.27 18.06 -2.53
CA MET A 96 -0.67 17.25 -3.60
C MET A 96 -1.67 16.32 -4.30
N LEU A 97 -2.89 16.16 -3.78
CA LEU A 97 -3.94 15.33 -4.35
C LEU A 97 -5.08 16.16 -4.97
N GLN A 98 -5.81 15.55 -5.89
CA GLN A 98 -7.08 16.08 -6.40
C GLN A 98 -8.25 15.43 -5.68
N PRO A 99 -9.32 16.18 -5.38
CA PRO A 99 -10.59 15.58 -4.96
C PRO A 99 -11.12 14.64 -6.06
N LEU A 100 -11.61 13.48 -5.63
CA LEU A 100 -12.25 12.50 -6.51
C LEU A 100 -13.69 12.91 -6.84
N ASN A 101 -14.12 12.66 -8.08
CA ASN A 101 -15.53 12.74 -8.45
C ASN A 101 -16.17 11.37 -8.32
N PHE A 102 -16.82 11.11 -7.20
CA PHE A 102 -17.45 9.82 -6.93
C PHE A 102 -18.63 9.48 -7.85
N ASP A 103 -19.19 10.42 -8.59
CA ASP A 103 -20.16 10.12 -9.66
C ASP A 103 -19.53 9.28 -10.78
N ASN A 104 -18.21 9.39 -10.97
CA ASN A 104 -17.44 8.60 -11.93
C ASN A 104 -16.90 7.28 -11.31
N ILE A 105 -17.10 7.08 -10.00
CA ILE A 105 -16.64 5.89 -9.27
C ILE A 105 -17.83 5.18 -8.57
N PRO A 106 -18.89 4.80 -9.33
CA PRO A 106 -20.09 4.21 -8.74
C PRO A 106 -19.86 2.89 -8.00
N ASN A 107 -18.74 2.20 -8.25
CA ASN A 107 -18.37 0.97 -7.56
C ASN A 107 -17.81 1.22 -6.16
N MET A 108 -17.56 2.48 -5.76
CA MET A 108 -17.23 2.85 -4.37
C MET A 108 -18.26 2.30 -3.36
N LYS A 109 -19.51 2.10 -3.77
CA LYS A 109 -20.59 1.49 -2.97
C LYS A 109 -20.28 0.08 -2.45
N TYR A 110 -19.29 -0.60 -3.01
CA TYR A 110 -18.87 -1.93 -2.58
C TYR A 110 -17.74 -1.90 -1.55
N ILE A 111 -17.16 -0.73 -1.30
CA ILE A 111 -16.17 -0.57 -0.23
C ILE A 111 -16.91 -0.50 1.10
N ASP A 112 -16.48 -1.30 2.08
CA ASP A 112 -17.07 -1.35 3.42
C ASP A 112 -16.82 -0.01 4.14
N GLU A 113 -17.88 0.55 4.72
CA GLU A 113 -17.86 1.85 5.40
C GLU A 113 -16.83 1.91 6.55
N LYS A 114 -16.48 0.78 7.16
CA LYS A 114 -15.47 0.73 8.23
C LYS A 114 -14.05 1.11 7.79
N TYR A 115 -13.77 1.09 6.47
CA TYR A 115 -12.49 1.51 5.89
C TYR A 115 -12.56 2.88 5.21
N THR A 116 -13.68 3.58 5.35
CA THR A 116 -13.88 4.95 4.84
C THR A 116 -13.89 5.96 5.98
N HIS A 117 -13.72 7.24 5.67
CA HIS A 117 -13.74 8.31 6.67
C HIS A 117 -12.72 8.14 7.81
N LEU A 118 -11.60 7.48 7.53
CA LEU A 118 -10.52 7.30 8.49
C LEU A 118 -9.73 8.60 8.68
N ASP A 119 -8.96 8.68 9.76
CA ASP A 119 -8.27 9.91 10.19
C ASP A 119 -7.36 10.53 9.11
N PHE A 120 -6.86 9.75 8.17
CA PHE A 120 -6.05 10.26 7.07
C PHE A 120 -6.86 10.95 5.95
N ASP A 121 -8.14 10.64 5.77
CA ASP A 121 -9.08 11.28 4.83
C ASP A 121 -10.51 11.32 5.40
N PRO A 122 -10.75 12.08 6.48
CA PRO A 122 -12.00 12.01 7.24
C PRO A 122 -13.25 12.45 6.46
N GLU A 123 -13.08 13.24 5.41
CA GLU A 123 -14.16 13.62 4.50
C GLU A 123 -14.38 12.60 3.36
N GLN A 124 -13.53 11.55 3.25
CA GLN A 124 -13.50 10.59 2.13
C GLN A 124 -13.50 11.30 0.78
N LYS A 125 -12.59 12.22 0.59
CA LYS A 125 -12.59 13.12 -0.55
C LYS A 125 -11.51 12.83 -1.57
N TYR A 126 -10.40 12.23 -1.14
CA TYR A 126 -9.17 12.11 -1.92
C TYR A 126 -8.76 10.67 -2.22
N SER A 127 -9.36 9.70 -1.55
CA SER A 127 -8.89 8.32 -1.57
C SER A 127 -10.03 7.32 -1.76
N VAL A 128 -9.71 6.15 -2.34
CA VAL A 128 -10.57 4.97 -2.37
C VAL A 128 -9.77 3.80 -1.80
N PRO A 129 -10.19 3.17 -0.69
CA PRO A 129 -9.50 2.05 -0.10
C PRO A 129 -9.24 0.92 -1.11
N TYR A 130 -8.01 0.43 -1.12
CA TYR A 130 -7.53 -0.60 -2.03
C TYR A 130 -7.28 -1.91 -1.31
N THR A 131 -6.51 -1.86 -0.25
CA THR A 131 -6.24 -2.97 0.66
C THR A 131 -6.17 -2.46 2.08
N TRP A 132 -6.26 -3.37 3.05
CA TRP A 132 -6.02 -3.08 4.44
C TRP A 132 -5.32 -4.25 5.11
N GLY A 133 -4.78 -4.02 6.28
CA GLY A 133 -4.17 -5.08 7.05
C GLY A 133 -3.70 -4.60 8.42
N VAL A 134 -3.04 -5.50 9.11
CA VAL A 134 -2.44 -5.26 10.42
C VAL A 134 -1.02 -5.81 10.47
N VAL A 135 -0.22 -5.26 11.36
CA VAL A 135 1.09 -5.82 11.70
C VAL A 135 0.91 -6.79 12.88
N GLY A 136 1.52 -7.95 12.79
CA GLY A 136 1.53 -8.91 13.89
C GLY A 136 2.89 -9.58 13.99
N ILE A 137 2.96 -10.70 14.70
CA ILE A 137 4.16 -11.51 14.79
C ILE A 137 3.93 -12.82 14.03
N VAL A 138 4.80 -13.09 13.06
CA VAL A 138 4.98 -14.42 12.47
C VAL A 138 6.01 -15.17 13.30
N TYR A 139 5.70 -16.39 13.71
CA TYR A 139 6.59 -17.20 14.56
C TYR A 139 6.54 -18.67 14.21
N ASN A 140 7.62 -19.39 14.51
CA ASN A 140 7.71 -20.83 14.26
C ASN A 140 7.28 -21.63 15.48
N THR A 141 6.21 -22.38 15.35
CA THR A 141 5.57 -23.15 16.44
C THR A 141 6.43 -24.29 16.98
N LYS A 142 7.46 -24.75 16.24
CA LYS A 142 8.43 -25.75 16.71
C LYS A 142 9.41 -25.19 17.74
N TYR A 143 9.69 -23.89 17.70
CA TYR A 143 10.77 -23.27 18.46
C TYR A 143 10.29 -22.24 19.48
N VAL A 144 9.12 -21.65 19.25
CA VAL A 144 8.52 -20.68 20.16
C VAL A 144 7.47 -21.39 21.00
N ASP A 145 7.61 -21.30 22.35
CA ASP A 145 6.62 -21.85 23.24
C ASP A 145 5.34 -21.01 23.20
N GLU A 146 4.18 -21.66 23.16
CA GLU A 146 2.86 -21.00 23.12
C GLU A 146 2.68 -20.00 24.29
N ALA A 147 3.27 -20.27 25.45
CA ALA A 147 3.21 -19.37 26.60
C ALA A 147 3.94 -18.04 26.40
N ASP A 148 4.82 -17.95 25.41
CA ASP A 148 5.59 -16.73 25.08
C ASP A 148 4.91 -15.92 23.94
N THR A 149 3.76 -16.39 23.42
CA THR A 149 3.02 -15.71 22.34
C THR A 149 1.96 -14.73 22.87
N GLY A 150 1.32 -13.99 21.96
CA GLY A 150 0.19 -13.07 22.27
C GLY A 150 0.60 -11.68 22.74
N SER A 151 1.89 -11.35 22.76
CA SER A 151 2.42 -10.03 23.11
C SER A 151 3.59 -9.66 22.19
N TRP A 152 3.85 -8.36 22.00
CA TRP A 152 5.07 -7.87 21.37
C TRP A 152 6.34 -8.27 22.13
N ASP A 153 6.23 -8.62 23.43
CA ASP A 153 7.33 -9.05 24.31
C ASP A 153 8.20 -10.17 23.73
N LEU A 154 7.62 -11.03 22.88
CA LEU A 154 8.35 -12.10 22.20
C LEU A 154 9.57 -11.58 21.43
N LEU A 155 9.51 -10.39 20.84
CA LEU A 155 10.61 -9.82 20.07
C LEU A 155 11.83 -9.46 20.95
N TRP A 156 11.61 -9.18 22.23
CA TRP A 156 12.65 -8.84 23.20
C TRP A 156 13.00 -9.96 24.17
N ASN A 157 12.36 -11.15 24.03
CA ASN A 157 12.55 -12.25 24.96
C ASN A 157 13.95 -12.88 24.79
N PRO A 158 14.83 -12.82 25.82
CA PRO A 158 16.21 -13.31 25.73
C PRO A 158 16.32 -14.82 25.51
N LYS A 159 15.24 -15.57 25.74
CA LYS A 159 15.14 -17.00 25.39
C LYS A 159 15.40 -17.26 23.92
N TYR A 160 15.05 -16.31 23.06
CA TYR A 160 15.18 -16.38 21.60
C TYR A 160 16.35 -15.52 21.10
N ALA A 161 17.35 -15.27 21.92
CA ALA A 161 18.49 -14.43 21.56
C ALA A 161 19.14 -14.86 20.24
N ASN A 162 19.42 -13.89 19.36
CA ASN A 162 19.95 -14.05 18.02
C ASN A 162 19.06 -14.91 17.10
N ARG A 163 17.73 -14.95 17.37
CA ARG A 163 16.77 -15.71 16.58
C ARG A 163 15.48 -14.95 16.29
N THR A 164 15.34 -13.70 16.70
CA THR A 164 14.26 -12.81 16.28
C THR A 164 14.76 -11.77 15.28
N ALA A 165 13.87 -11.01 14.69
CA ALA A 165 14.21 -9.85 13.89
C ALA A 165 13.30 -8.67 14.24
N MET A 166 13.71 -7.46 13.87
CA MET A 166 12.92 -6.24 13.92
C MET A 166 12.80 -5.66 12.50
N PHE A 167 11.77 -4.87 12.24
CA PHE A 167 11.60 -4.16 10.98
C PHE A 167 12.70 -3.12 10.72
N ASN A 168 13.17 -3.07 9.47
CA ASN A 168 13.98 -1.96 8.96
C ASN A 168 13.08 -0.88 8.33
N ASN A 169 12.08 -0.48 9.08
CA ASN A 169 11.17 0.63 8.79
C ASN A 169 10.97 1.40 10.10
N SER A 170 11.36 2.67 10.12
CA SER A 170 11.36 3.46 11.36
C SER A 170 9.96 3.65 11.94
N ARG A 171 8.93 3.85 11.11
CA ARG A 171 7.55 4.04 11.58
C ARG A 171 7.02 2.76 12.23
N ASP A 172 7.19 1.63 11.58
CA ASP A 172 6.69 0.35 12.10
C ASP A 172 7.50 -0.13 13.31
N ALA A 173 8.84 -0.05 13.26
CA ALA A 173 9.67 -0.49 14.39
C ALA A 173 9.42 0.33 15.66
N LEU A 174 9.39 1.67 15.55
CA LEU A 174 9.06 2.55 16.67
C LEU A 174 7.59 2.38 17.07
N GLY A 175 6.68 2.21 16.11
CA GLY A 175 5.26 1.96 16.35
C GLY A 175 5.02 0.70 17.18
N ILE A 176 5.69 -0.40 16.88
CA ILE A 176 5.65 -1.64 17.67
C ILE A 176 6.12 -1.40 19.10
N ALA A 177 7.23 -0.67 19.28
CA ALA A 177 7.75 -0.35 20.60
C ALA A 177 6.80 0.59 21.37
N LEU A 178 6.23 1.60 20.72
CA LEU A 178 5.23 2.50 21.31
C LEU A 178 4.00 1.74 21.78
N MET A 179 3.42 0.88 20.94
CA MET A 179 2.25 0.05 21.32
C MET A 179 2.58 -0.86 22.50
N TYR A 180 3.74 -1.50 22.50
CA TYR A 180 4.18 -2.33 23.63
C TYR A 180 4.29 -1.53 24.94
N LEU A 181 4.75 -0.28 24.88
CA LEU A 181 4.82 0.64 26.02
C LEU A 181 3.47 1.26 26.40
N GLY A 182 2.43 1.08 25.58
CA GLY A 182 1.08 1.62 25.80
C GLY A 182 0.92 3.06 25.33
N TYR A 183 1.76 3.51 24.40
CA TYR A 183 1.70 4.83 23.79
C TYR A 183 1.00 4.79 22.41
N SER A 184 0.53 5.94 21.94
CA SER A 184 -0.04 6.09 20.60
C SER A 184 1.04 5.94 19.51
N LEU A 185 0.68 5.30 18.39
CA LEU A 185 1.50 5.23 17.17
C LEU A 185 1.82 6.62 16.59
N ASN A 186 1.00 7.61 16.92
CA ASN A 186 1.06 8.98 16.42
C ASN A 186 1.52 9.97 17.50
N THR A 187 2.11 9.48 18.59
CA THR A 187 2.61 10.39 19.63
C THR A 187 3.60 11.40 19.06
N THR A 188 3.51 12.62 19.56
CA THR A 188 4.47 13.71 19.30
C THR A 188 5.34 14.03 20.53
N ASP A 189 5.18 13.25 21.60
CA ASP A 189 6.00 13.38 22.81
C ASP A 189 7.39 12.75 22.57
N LYS A 190 8.41 13.59 22.65
CA LYS A 190 9.79 13.17 22.38
C LYS A 190 10.36 12.23 23.44
N ASP A 191 9.83 12.27 24.67
CA ASP A 191 10.26 11.37 25.73
C ASP A 191 9.70 9.96 25.48
N GLU A 192 8.42 9.83 25.06
CA GLU A 192 7.83 8.56 24.66
C GLU A 192 8.55 7.94 23.43
N LEU A 193 8.86 8.78 22.44
CA LEU A 193 9.63 8.35 21.26
C LEU A 193 11.03 7.89 21.63
N ARG A 194 11.72 8.56 22.55
CA ARG A 194 13.04 8.16 23.04
C ARG A 194 12.95 6.83 23.81
N GLU A 195 11.95 6.65 24.65
CA GLU A 195 11.75 5.40 25.39
C GLU A 195 11.53 4.22 24.44
N ALA A 196 10.73 4.41 23.38
CA ALA A 196 10.53 3.41 22.34
C ALA A 196 11.84 3.06 21.60
N ALA A 197 12.65 4.06 21.25
CA ALA A 197 13.94 3.85 20.60
C ALA A 197 14.91 3.10 21.52
N ASP A 198 14.99 3.49 22.81
CA ASP A 198 15.84 2.85 23.79
C ASP A 198 15.46 1.38 24.03
N LEU A 199 14.16 1.05 23.96
CA LEU A 199 13.67 -0.33 24.00
C LEU A 199 14.17 -1.15 22.80
N ILE A 200 14.11 -0.60 21.59
CA ILE A 200 14.63 -1.29 20.39
C ILE A 200 16.14 -1.50 20.50
N ILE A 201 16.89 -0.49 20.95
CA ILE A 201 18.34 -0.57 21.16
C ILE A 201 18.66 -1.66 22.20
N ALA A 202 17.93 -1.70 23.31
CA ALA A 202 18.10 -2.74 24.34
C ALA A 202 17.78 -4.15 23.82
N GLY A 203 16.94 -4.26 22.79
CA GLY A 203 16.57 -5.52 22.12
C GLY A 203 17.62 -6.04 21.14
N GLN A 204 18.60 -5.25 20.72
CA GLN A 204 19.60 -5.66 19.73
C GLN A 204 20.30 -7.00 20.01
N PRO A 205 20.62 -7.37 21.27
CA PRO A 205 21.21 -8.68 21.56
C PRO A 205 20.25 -9.87 21.31
N VAL A 206 18.95 -9.61 21.18
CA VAL A 206 17.92 -10.62 20.91
C VAL A 206 17.69 -10.75 19.41
N TYR A 207 17.82 -9.64 18.67
CA TYR A 207 17.63 -9.66 17.22
C TYR A 207 18.84 -10.33 16.53
N GLN A 208 18.56 -11.13 15.49
CA GLN A 208 19.57 -11.55 14.53
C GLN A 208 19.88 -10.40 13.57
N GLY A 209 18.89 -9.55 13.32
CA GLY A 209 19.03 -8.34 12.49
C GLY A 209 17.79 -7.46 12.47
N ILE A 210 17.96 -6.30 11.85
CA ILE A 210 16.90 -5.34 11.55
C ILE A 210 16.69 -5.39 10.03
N TRP A 211 15.57 -5.95 9.56
CA TRP A 211 15.35 -6.30 8.16
C TRP A 211 13.92 -6.00 7.71
N MET A 212 13.70 -6.03 6.39
CA MET A 212 12.37 -6.08 5.75
C MET A 212 12.26 -7.37 4.93
N ASP A 213 12.44 -7.31 3.61
CA ASP A 213 12.23 -8.44 2.69
C ASP A 213 13.02 -9.71 3.06
N GLN A 214 14.17 -9.58 3.72
CA GLN A 214 14.94 -10.72 4.20
C GLN A 214 14.17 -11.59 5.22
N ILE A 215 13.18 -11.02 5.92
CA ILE A 215 12.33 -11.76 6.85
C ILE A 215 11.50 -12.80 6.09
N LEU A 216 11.00 -12.46 4.88
CA LEU A 216 10.20 -13.34 4.04
C LEU A 216 10.94 -14.64 3.66
N GLU A 217 12.26 -14.58 3.56
CA GLU A 217 13.09 -15.75 3.26
C GLU A 217 13.54 -16.48 4.53
N LYS A 218 13.90 -15.71 5.57
CA LYS A 218 14.53 -16.27 6.78
C LYS A 218 13.59 -17.00 7.72
N LEU A 219 12.35 -16.55 7.85
CA LEU A 219 11.33 -17.23 8.67
C LEU A 219 10.96 -18.60 8.07
N PRO A 220 10.56 -18.73 6.79
CA PRO A 220 10.29 -20.03 6.20
C PRO A 220 11.51 -20.96 6.20
N ALA A 221 12.71 -20.42 6.05
CA ALA A 221 13.97 -21.19 6.10
C ALA A 221 14.41 -21.58 7.55
N GLU A 222 13.65 -21.20 8.59
CA GLU A 222 13.95 -21.46 10.00
C GLU A 222 15.28 -20.81 10.50
N GLU A 223 15.80 -19.81 9.80
CA GLU A 223 16.99 -19.07 10.21
C GLU A 223 16.71 -18.15 11.41
N ILE A 224 15.48 -17.62 11.48
CA ILE A 224 14.92 -16.92 12.65
C ILE A 224 13.62 -17.61 13.06
N VAL A 225 13.14 -17.34 14.27
CA VAL A 225 11.97 -18.02 14.83
C VAL A 225 10.78 -17.10 15.08
N ALA A 226 10.99 -15.80 15.10
CA ALA A 226 9.92 -14.82 15.19
C ALA A 226 10.36 -13.47 14.63
N ALA A 227 9.43 -12.79 13.99
CA ALA A 227 9.60 -11.43 13.50
C ALA A 227 8.24 -10.73 13.37
N PRO A 228 8.19 -9.38 13.44
CA PRO A 228 7.00 -8.66 13.05
C PRO A 228 6.81 -8.78 11.53
N TYR A 229 5.57 -8.92 11.08
CA TYR A 229 5.25 -8.78 9.65
C TYR A 229 3.79 -8.45 9.43
N TYR A 230 3.45 -8.07 8.19
CA TYR A 230 2.10 -7.76 7.76
C TYR A 230 1.32 -9.06 7.54
N ASN A 231 0.03 -9.07 7.90
CA ASN A 231 -0.80 -10.27 7.81
C ASN A 231 -0.90 -10.85 6.40
N GLY A 232 -0.93 -10.04 5.35
CA GLY A 232 -0.98 -10.51 3.95
C GLY A 232 0.27 -11.32 3.57
N ASP A 233 1.47 -10.83 3.88
CA ASP A 233 2.71 -11.57 3.62
C ASP A 233 2.87 -12.79 4.54
N ALA A 234 2.27 -12.76 5.73
CA ALA A 234 2.26 -13.91 6.63
C ALA A 234 1.58 -15.13 5.99
N VAL A 235 0.55 -14.91 5.15
CA VAL A 235 -0.09 -15.98 4.35
C VAL A 235 0.96 -16.71 3.51
N THR A 236 1.73 -15.98 2.72
CA THR A 236 2.76 -16.56 1.83
C THR A 236 3.82 -17.31 2.63
N MET A 237 4.29 -16.75 3.74
CA MET A 237 5.28 -17.41 4.59
C MET A 237 4.75 -18.71 5.22
N ILE A 238 3.48 -18.74 5.63
CA ILE A 238 2.84 -19.93 6.21
C ILE A 238 2.57 -20.98 5.15
N ASP A 239 2.22 -20.59 3.93
CA ASP A 239 2.08 -21.53 2.79
C ASP A 239 3.42 -22.20 2.45
N GLU A 240 4.52 -21.46 2.56
CA GLU A 240 5.87 -22.00 2.34
C GLU A 240 6.34 -22.92 3.47
N ASN A 241 6.00 -22.55 4.72
CA ASN A 241 6.34 -23.35 5.90
C ASN A 241 5.16 -23.44 6.87
N PRO A 242 4.40 -24.55 6.88
CA PRO A 242 3.21 -24.72 7.72
C PRO A 242 3.49 -24.85 9.22
N ASP A 243 4.75 -24.84 9.65
CA ASP A 243 5.11 -24.71 11.07
C ASP A 243 5.11 -23.24 11.55
N LEU A 244 4.91 -22.28 10.64
CA LEU A 244 4.74 -20.87 10.99
C LEU A 244 3.29 -20.62 11.40
N ALA A 245 3.11 -19.66 12.30
CA ALA A 245 1.82 -19.13 12.71
C ALA A 245 1.92 -17.61 12.88
N PHE A 246 0.76 -16.96 12.91
CA PHE A 246 0.65 -15.51 13.06
C PHE A 246 -0.30 -15.17 14.21
N TYR A 247 0.02 -14.12 14.95
CA TYR A 247 -0.92 -13.50 15.87
C TYR A 247 -0.76 -11.99 15.92
N VAL A 248 -1.85 -11.29 16.24
CA VAL A 248 -1.82 -9.87 16.59
C VAL A 248 -1.63 -9.74 18.09
N PRO A 249 -0.63 -8.99 18.56
CA PRO A 249 -0.37 -8.79 19.99
C PRO A 249 -1.52 -8.06 20.71
N LYS A 250 -1.74 -8.43 21.96
CA LYS A 250 -2.81 -7.87 22.83
C LYS A 250 -2.66 -6.37 23.12
N GLU A 251 -1.45 -5.84 23.05
CA GLU A 251 -1.16 -4.41 23.25
C GLU A 251 -1.72 -3.57 22.12
N GLY A 252 -2.04 -4.19 20.99
CA GLY A 252 -2.57 -3.53 19.81
C GLY A 252 -1.60 -3.52 18.63
N THR A 253 -2.07 -2.93 17.52
CA THR A 253 -1.31 -2.90 16.28
C THR A 253 -1.66 -1.70 15.41
N ASN A 254 -0.82 -1.44 14.42
CA ASN A 254 -1.16 -0.59 13.29
C ASN A 254 -2.24 -1.25 12.43
N LEU A 255 -3.33 -0.54 12.18
CA LEU A 255 -4.29 -0.84 11.12
C LEU A 255 -3.95 0.06 9.93
N PHE A 256 -3.29 -0.48 8.93
CA PHE A 256 -2.98 0.29 7.73
C PHE A 256 -4.07 0.14 6.66
N VAL A 257 -4.24 1.19 5.87
CA VAL A 257 -5.07 1.19 4.67
C VAL A 257 -4.27 1.83 3.54
N ASP A 258 -4.04 1.06 2.49
CA ASP A 258 -3.53 1.61 1.24
C ASP A 258 -4.70 1.99 0.36
N ALA A 259 -4.63 3.16 -0.28
CA ALA A 259 -5.75 3.65 -1.06
C ALA A 259 -5.32 4.28 -2.39
N MET A 260 -6.21 4.15 -3.37
CA MET A 260 -6.04 4.76 -4.70
C MET A 260 -6.33 6.25 -4.63
N CYS A 261 -5.38 7.06 -5.07
CA CYS A 261 -5.46 8.52 -5.08
C CYS A 261 -5.07 9.09 -6.46
N ILE A 262 -5.53 10.29 -6.75
CA ILE A 262 -5.18 11.03 -7.97
C ILE A 262 -4.29 12.22 -7.60
N PRO A 263 -3.01 12.27 -8.06
CA PRO A 263 -2.14 13.41 -7.81
C PRO A 263 -2.65 14.71 -8.44
N LYS A 264 -2.31 15.83 -7.83
CA LYS A 264 -2.70 17.17 -8.28
C LYS A 264 -2.27 17.48 -9.73
N ASN A 265 -1.14 16.92 -10.16
CA ASN A 265 -0.55 17.11 -11.48
C ASN A 265 -0.92 16.02 -12.50
N ALA A 266 -1.90 15.15 -12.20
CA ALA A 266 -2.38 14.11 -13.10
C ALA A 266 -2.81 14.70 -14.45
N LYS A 267 -2.55 13.97 -15.52
CA LYS A 267 -2.82 14.39 -16.91
C LYS A 267 -4.10 13.77 -17.46
N ASN A 268 -4.51 12.63 -16.93
CA ASN A 268 -5.68 11.87 -17.39
C ASN A 268 -6.59 11.53 -16.20
N VAL A 269 -7.21 12.56 -15.60
CA VAL A 269 -8.08 12.43 -14.42
C VAL A 269 -9.28 11.54 -14.70
N GLU A 270 -9.93 11.70 -15.88
CA GLU A 270 -11.06 10.87 -16.28
C GLU A 270 -10.66 9.39 -16.42
N GLY A 271 -9.47 9.12 -17.01
CA GLY A 271 -8.93 7.76 -17.10
C GLY A 271 -8.59 7.19 -15.72
N ALA A 272 -8.09 8.01 -14.81
CA ALA A 272 -7.80 7.63 -13.42
C ALA A 272 -9.06 7.24 -12.65
N GLU A 273 -10.12 8.03 -12.73
CA GLU A 273 -11.41 7.71 -12.10
C GLU A 273 -12.03 6.42 -12.68
N LYS A 274 -11.91 6.20 -14.01
CA LYS A 274 -12.33 4.94 -14.64
C LYS A 274 -11.52 3.74 -14.14
N PHE A 275 -10.20 3.90 -13.94
CA PHE A 275 -9.35 2.84 -13.42
C PHE A 275 -9.70 2.52 -11.96
N ILE A 276 -9.87 3.54 -11.12
CA ILE A 276 -10.31 3.37 -9.74
C ILE A 276 -11.66 2.66 -9.70
N ASN A 277 -12.62 3.09 -10.52
CA ASN A 277 -13.93 2.43 -10.60
C ASN A 277 -13.83 0.98 -11.10
N PHE A 278 -12.94 0.69 -12.06
CA PHE A 278 -12.69 -0.67 -12.55
C PHE A 278 -12.13 -1.55 -11.42
N MET A 279 -11.11 -1.09 -10.70
CA MET A 279 -10.52 -1.82 -9.57
C MET A 279 -11.51 -2.05 -8.43
N CYS A 280 -12.51 -1.18 -8.26
CA CYS A 280 -13.64 -1.37 -7.34
C CYS A 280 -14.76 -2.25 -7.90
N SER A 281 -14.64 -2.84 -9.09
CA SER A 281 -15.60 -3.87 -9.52
C SER A 281 -15.33 -5.17 -8.76
N THR A 282 -16.40 -5.92 -8.44
CA THR A 282 -16.25 -7.16 -7.65
C THR A 282 -15.32 -8.17 -8.34
N GLU A 283 -15.37 -8.24 -9.66
CA GLU A 283 -14.53 -9.16 -10.45
C GLU A 283 -13.05 -8.76 -10.42
N ALA A 284 -12.73 -7.47 -10.56
CA ALA A 284 -11.35 -7.01 -10.49
C ALA A 284 -10.82 -7.08 -9.04
N ALA A 285 -11.63 -6.68 -8.07
CA ALA A 285 -11.27 -6.75 -6.66
C ALA A 285 -11.02 -8.21 -6.20
N MET A 286 -11.80 -9.18 -6.69
CA MET A 286 -11.60 -10.59 -6.37
C MET A 286 -10.30 -11.13 -6.99
N ALA A 287 -10.07 -10.89 -8.29
CA ALA A 287 -8.85 -11.33 -8.95
C ALA A 287 -7.60 -10.73 -8.30
N ASN A 288 -7.69 -9.44 -7.95
CA ASN A 288 -6.59 -8.78 -7.27
C ASN A 288 -6.34 -9.34 -5.86
N TRP A 289 -7.40 -9.62 -5.09
CA TRP A 289 -7.31 -10.25 -3.77
C TRP A 289 -6.67 -11.64 -3.84
N GLU A 290 -7.08 -12.47 -4.80
CA GLU A 290 -6.50 -13.81 -5.04
C GLU A 290 -4.99 -13.75 -5.37
N TYR A 291 -4.55 -12.68 -6.03
CA TYR A 291 -3.16 -12.49 -6.41
C TYR A 291 -2.29 -11.97 -5.27
N ILE A 292 -2.76 -10.90 -4.58
CA ILE A 292 -1.91 -10.19 -3.60
C ILE A 292 -2.00 -10.75 -2.17
N GLY A 293 -3.06 -11.52 -1.83
CA GLY A 293 -3.26 -12.13 -0.51
C GLY A 293 -3.63 -11.16 0.63
N TYR A 294 -3.63 -9.84 0.38
CA TYR A 294 -3.97 -8.84 1.40
C TYR A 294 -5.47 -8.70 1.61
N SER A 295 -5.88 -8.32 2.82
CA SER A 295 -7.29 -8.13 3.16
C SER A 295 -7.95 -7.10 2.24
N SER A 296 -9.10 -7.47 1.66
CA SER A 296 -9.85 -6.59 0.78
C SER A 296 -10.87 -5.76 1.58
N PRO A 297 -10.97 -4.45 1.33
CA PRO A 297 -12.05 -3.64 1.89
C PRO A 297 -13.38 -3.81 1.14
N HIS A 298 -13.45 -4.69 0.14
CA HIS A 298 -14.57 -4.83 -0.80
C HIS A 298 -15.59 -5.85 -0.30
N THR A 299 -16.81 -5.43 0.00
CA THR A 299 -17.90 -6.28 0.52
C THR A 299 -18.24 -7.44 -0.40
N GLY A 300 -18.28 -7.21 -1.74
CA GLY A 300 -18.57 -8.26 -2.71
C GLY A 300 -17.46 -9.32 -2.81
N VAL A 301 -16.21 -9.02 -2.46
CA VAL A 301 -15.15 -10.01 -2.30
C VAL A 301 -15.46 -10.86 -1.05
N TYR A 302 -15.63 -10.22 0.09
CA TYR A 302 -15.92 -10.89 1.36
C TYR A 302 -17.13 -11.84 1.27
N GLU A 303 -18.20 -11.41 0.59
CA GLU A 303 -19.42 -12.21 0.42
C GLU A 303 -19.23 -13.47 -0.45
N GLN A 304 -18.28 -13.47 -1.38
CA GLN A 304 -18.01 -14.59 -2.29
C GLN A 304 -17.02 -15.62 -1.71
N LEU A 305 -16.28 -15.26 -0.67
CA LEU A 305 -15.37 -16.19 0.00
C LEU A 305 -16.14 -17.25 0.79
N ASP A 306 -15.54 -18.42 0.98
CA ASP A 306 -16.08 -19.44 1.86
C ASP A 306 -15.95 -19.01 3.34
N GLU A 307 -16.65 -19.74 4.22
CA GLU A 307 -16.70 -19.40 5.64
C GLU A 307 -15.34 -19.59 6.34
N GLU A 308 -14.52 -20.53 5.90
CA GLU A 308 -13.19 -20.79 6.44
C GLU A 308 -12.28 -19.59 6.18
N THR A 309 -12.20 -19.13 4.94
CA THR A 309 -11.40 -17.98 4.54
C THR A 309 -11.87 -16.67 5.21
N ARG A 310 -13.20 -16.46 5.32
CA ARG A 310 -13.75 -15.27 5.98
C ARG A 310 -13.45 -15.19 7.47
N ASN A 311 -13.29 -16.34 8.13
CA ASN A 311 -13.00 -16.43 9.55
C ASN A 311 -11.50 -16.62 9.85
N ASP A 312 -10.68 -16.71 8.81
CA ASP A 312 -9.22 -16.80 8.99
C ASP A 312 -8.64 -15.43 9.36
N PRO A 313 -8.04 -15.29 10.55
CA PRO A 313 -7.46 -14.03 11.00
C PRO A 313 -6.24 -13.57 10.18
N LEU A 314 -5.68 -14.41 9.31
CA LEU A 314 -4.65 -14.02 8.36
C LEU A 314 -5.22 -13.13 7.27
N TYR A 315 -6.38 -13.50 6.71
CA TYR A 315 -7.03 -12.74 5.64
C TYR A 315 -7.93 -11.63 6.17
N PHE A 316 -8.61 -11.87 7.30
CA PHE A 316 -9.57 -10.92 7.88
C PHE A 316 -9.39 -10.83 9.41
N PRO A 317 -8.34 -10.13 9.87
CA PRO A 317 -8.11 -9.94 11.30
C PRO A 317 -9.32 -9.30 11.99
N ASP A 318 -9.72 -9.86 13.16
CA ASP A 318 -10.78 -9.25 13.97
C ASP A 318 -10.26 -8.03 14.73
N THR A 319 -10.36 -6.88 14.09
CA THR A 319 -9.90 -5.60 14.64
C THR A 319 -10.68 -5.13 15.88
N SER A 320 -11.73 -5.85 16.30
CA SER A 320 -12.43 -5.58 17.55
C SER A 320 -11.79 -6.27 18.77
N ALA A 321 -10.90 -7.24 18.54
CA ALA A 321 -10.29 -8.07 19.58
C ALA A 321 -9.09 -7.39 20.29
N TYR A 322 -8.53 -6.32 19.69
CA TYR A 322 -7.34 -5.61 20.19
C TYR A 322 -7.37 -4.13 19.77
N PRO A 323 -6.63 -3.25 20.46
CA PRO A 323 -6.50 -1.86 20.02
C PRO A 323 -5.89 -1.75 18.63
N THR A 324 -6.44 -0.87 17.79
CA THR A 324 -5.88 -0.53 16.48
C THR A 324 -5.77 0.97 16.32
N GLU A 325 -4.74 1.41 15.63
CA GLU A 325 -4.52 2.80 15.30
C GLU A 325 -3.92 2.91 13.90
N ALA A 326 -4.45 3.79 13.04
CA ALA A 326 -3.84 4.10 11.75
C ALA A 326 -2.75 5.16 11.92
N TYR A 327 -1.71 5.11 11.07
CA TYR A 327 -0.72 6.17 11.05
C TYR A 327 -1.28 7.44 10.43
N THR A 328 -0.91 8.58 11.00
CA THR A 328 -1.17 9.91 10.45
C THR A 328 0.15 10.63 10.11
N ASN A 329 0.05 11.72 9.35
CA ASN A 329 1.20 12.57 9.10
C ASN A 329 1.71 13.19 10.42
N LEU A 330 3.02 13.10 10.65
CA LEU A 330 3.64 13.72 11.82
C LEU A 330 4.15 15.13 11.47
N PRO A 331 4.15 16.07 12.45
CA PRO A 331 4.81 17.35 12.29
C PRO A 331 6.28 17.18 11.83
N ASN A 332 6.77 18.12 11.02
CA ASN A 332 8.11 18.01 10.43
C ASN A 332 9.24 17.85 11.46
N ASP A 333 9.14 18.52 12.62
CA ASP A 333 10.13 18.42 13.67
C ASP A 333 10.10 17.06 14.39
N ILE A 334 8.94 16.41 14.42
CA ILE A 334 8.77 15.04 14.94
C ILE A 334 9.27 14.04 13.90
N SER A 335 8.94 14.21 12.63
CA SER A 335 9.47 13.37 11.55
C SER A 335 11.00 13.41 11.50
N GLN A 336 11.61 14.59 11.70
CA GLN A 336 13.06 14.71 11.80
C GLN A 336 13.60 13.97 13.03
N TYR A 337 12.91 14.08 14.17
CA TYR A 337 13.32 13.38 15.39
C TYR A 337 13.23 11.85 15.24
N TYR A 338 12.21 11.34 14.53
CA TYR A 338 12.13 9.93 14.14
C TYR A 338 13.38 9.49 13.35
N ASN A 339 13.80 10.28 12.37
CA ASN A 339 14.99 9.97 11.58
C ASN A 339 16.27 9.97 12.45
N ASP A 340 16.40 10.92 13.37
CA ASP A 340 17.54 10.99 14.29
C ASP A 340 17.58 9.77 15.22
N LEU A 341 16.43 9.36 15.79
CA LEU A 341 16.29 8.15 16.60
C LEU A 341 16.62 6.88 15.79
N TRP A 342 16.19 6.84 14.53
CA TRP A 342 16.45 5.70 13.65
C TRP A 342 17.94 5.52 13.37
N VAL A 343 18.66 6.62 13.17
CA VAL A 343 20.12 6.58 13.05
C VAL A 343 20.75 6.03 14.34
N ASP A 344 20.29 6.47 15.53
CA ASP A 344 20.76 5.95 16.81
C ASP A 344 20.52 4.44 16.98
N ILE A 345 19.36 3.94 16.51
CA ILE A 345 19.00 2.51 16.57
C ILE A 345 19.90 1.67 15.66
N LEU A 346 20.30 2.20 14.50
CA LEU A 346 21.09 1.45 13.52
C LEU A 346 22.60 1.50 13.76
N THR A 347 23.11 2.34 14.69
CA THR A 347 24.55 2.50 15.00
C THR A 347 24.94 1.80 16.28
#